data_be140ea97dab39b5b4f22a00dd61fef3
#
_entry.id   be140ea97dab39b5b4f22a00dd61fef3
#
_cell.length_a   1.000
_cell.length_b   1.000
_cell.length_c   1.000
_cell.angle_alpha   90.00
_cell.angle_beta   90.00
_cell.angle_gamma   90.00
#
_symmetry.space_group_name_H-M   'P 1'
#
loop_
_entity.id
_entity.type
_entity.pdbx_description
1 polymer ?
#
loop_
_entity_poly.entity_id
_entity_poly.type
_entity_poly.pdbx_seq_one_letter_code
_entity_poly.pdbx_strand_id
1 'polypeptide(L)'
;MTQYVLIALGILVVVLTVVAVFDLLPPLRIVPDDTHFDFTRFRRISFPISAALSILAIVLFFTHGLNFGIDFRGGTLLEVQAKSGAADIGAMRGTLSTLGLGDIQLQQFGGPANVLIRVAEQPGGDAAQQEAVQKVRGALGDSVEYRRVEVVGPRVSGELLAYGMLGLMLAIVGILIYLWFRFEWQFALGAMIANVHDIVLTIGFMSLTQIDFDLT
;
A
#
# COMPACT_ATOMS: atom_id res chain seq x y z
N MET A 1 -3.81 21.77 11.60
CA MET A 1 -4.98 20.98 12.05
C MET A 1 -4.60 19.50 12.31
N THR A 2 -3.89 18.84 11.43
CA THR A 2 -3.48 17.42 11.53
C THR A 2 -2.64 17.10 12.78
N GLN A 3 -1.73 17.97 13.19
CA GLN A 3 -0.87 17.76 14.35
C GLN A 3 -1.64 17.73 15.69
N TYR A 4 -2.64 18.58 15.84
CA TYR A 4 -3.49 18.57 17.06
C TYR A 4 -4.37 17.32 17.14
N VAL A 5 -4.83 16.79 15.99
CA VAL A 5 -5.60 15.54 15.93
C VAL A 5 -4.73 14.35 16.36
N LEU A 6 -3.48 14.29 15.89
CA LEU A 6 -2.55 13.22 16.29
C LEU A 6 -2.20 13.28 17.78
N ILE A 7 -1.99 14.47 18.34
CA ILE A 7 -1.75 14.66 19.77
C ILE A 7 -2.97 14.24 20.58
N ALA A 8 -4.18 14.65 20.17
CA ALA A 8 -5.42 14.28 20.84
C ALA A 8 -5.66 12.76 20.80
N LEU A 9 -5.38 12.12 19.67
CA LEU A 9 -5.47 10.66 19.51
C LEU A 9 -4.45 9.94 20.41
N GLY A 10 -3.22 10.44 20.49
CA GLY A 10 -2.19 9.90 21.38
C GLY A 10 -2.59 10.01 22.86
N ILE A 11 -3.11 11.15 23.28
CA ILE A 11 -3.62 11.34 24.66
C ILE A 11 -4.79 10.39 24.94
N LEU A 12 -5.73 10.25 24.00
CA LEU A 12 -6.86 9.34 24.13
C LEU A 12 -6.40 7.88 24.32
N VAL A 13 -5.44 7.43 23.52
CA VAL A 13 -4.87 6.07 23.64
C VAL A 13 -4.21 5.87 24.99
N VAL A 14 -3.41 6.84 25.47
CA VAL A 14 -2.77 6.76 26.79
C VAL A 14 -3.82 6.70 27.90
N VAL A 15 -4.85 7.55 27.85
CA VAL A 15 -5.94 7.57 28.85
C VAL A 15 -6.68 6.24 28.85
N LEU A 16 -7.05 5.71 27.68
CA LEU A 16 -7.74 4.41 27.56
C LEU A 16 -6.86 3.26 28.10
N THR A 17 -5.55 3.30 27.83
CA THR A 17 -4.60 2.31 28.34
C THR A 17 -4.51 2.37 29.88
N VAL A 18 -4.40 3.57 30.46
CA VAL A 18 -4.38 3.77 31.92
C VAL A 18 -5.69 3.26 32.55
N VAL A 19 -6.83 3.63 31.98
CA VAL A 19 -8.15 3.20 32.44
C VAL A 19 -8.29 1.67 32.38
N ALA A 20 -7.79 1.04 31.31
CA ALA A 20 -7.83 -0.42 31.16
C ALA A 20 -6.87 -1.14 32.12
N VAL A 21 -5.65 -0.60 32.34
CA VAL A 21 -4.64 -1.21 33.22
C VAL A 21 -5.07 -1.17 34.68
N PHE A 22 -5.75 -0.08 35.11
CA PHE A 22 -6.19 0.10 36.50
C PHE A 22 -7.63 -0.35 36.77
N ASP A 23 -8.29 -1.04 35.80
CA ASP A 23 -9.69 -1.49 35.93
C ASP A 23 -10.67 -0.38 36.38
N LEU A 24 -10.39 0.87 35.95
CA LEU A 24 -11.18 2.04 36.32
C LEU A 24 -12.59 2.06 35.70
N LEU A 25 -12.81 1.24 34.66
CA LEU A 25 -14.12 1.04 34.05
C LEU A 25 -14.56 -0.42 34.17
N PRO A 26 -15.86 -0.69 34.45
CA PRO A 26 -16.37 -2.04 34.41
C PRO A 26 -16.18 -2.63 33.00
N PRO A 27 -15.86 -3.94 32.84
CA PRO A 27 -15.67 -4.57 31.57
C PRO A 27 -16.92 -4.37 30.68
N LEU A 28 -16.73 -3.78 29.51
CA LEU A 28 -17.79 -3.62 28.52
C LEU A 28 -18.16 -5.02 27.97
N ARG A 29 -19.26 -5.58 28.47
CA ARG A 29 -19.81 -6.84 27.98
C ARG A 29 -20.61 -6.58 26.70
N ILE A 30 -19.95 -6.64 25.56
CA ILE A 30 -20.59 -6.47 24.23
C ILE A 30 -21.43 -7.70 23.85
N VAL A 31 -21.01 -8.87 24.33
CA VAL A 31 -21.70 -10.13 24.10
C VAL A 31 -22.32 -10.60 25.41
N PRO A 32 -23.62 -10.87 25.46
CA PRO A 32 -24.29 -11.42 26.65
C PRO A 32 -23.67 -12.76 27.08
N ASP A 33 -23.58 -12.99 28.40
CA ASP A 33 -23.04 -14.25 28.95
C ASP A 33 -23.84 -15.48 28.49
N ASP A 34 -25.14 -15.31 28.17
CA ASP A 34 -26.07 -16.35 27.72
C ASP A 34 -26.11 -16.51 26.18
N THR A 35 -25.02 -16.18 25.49
CA THR A 35 -24.99 -16.33 24.03
C THR A 35 -24.91 -17.80 23.64
N HIS A 36 -26.01 -18.34 23.11
CA HIS A 36 -26.09 -19.71 22.59
C HIS A 36 -25.84 -19.83 21.08
N PHE A 37 -25.23 -18.80 20.46
CA PHE A 37 -24.94 -18.82 19.05
C PHE A 37 -23.72 -19.71 18.77
N ASP A 38 -23.93 -20.79 18.02
CA ASP A 38 -22.87 -21.72 17.64
C ASP A 38 -22.03 -21.16 16.48
N PHE A 39 -21.06 -20.33 16.82
CA PHE A 39 -20.10 -19.75 15.83
C PHE A 39 -19.29 -20.84 15.12
N THR A 40 -19.07 -21.99 15.76
CA THR A 40 -18.24 -23.05 15.19
C THR A 40 -18.94 -23.80 14.06
N ARG A 41 -20.27 -23.69 13.96
CA ARG A 41 -21.03 -24.30 12.87
C ARG A 41 -20.64 -23.77 11.50
N PHE A 42 -20.26 -22.48 11.43
CA PHE A 42 -19.85 -21.84 10.18
C PHE A 42 -18.51 -22.30 9.65
N ARG A 43 -17.70 -23.00 10.44
CA ARG A 43 -16.40 -23.50 10.00
C ARG A 43 -16.46 -24.35 8.73
N ARG A 44 -17.54 -25.11 8.53
CA ARG A 44 -17.72 -25.98 7.35
C ARG A 44 -17.86 -25.20 6.04
N ILE A 45 -18.22 -23.90 6.13
CA ILE A 45 -18.35 -23.00 4.98
C ILE A 45 -17.18 -22.05 4.92
N SER A 46 -16.77 -21.47 6.06
CA SER A 46 -15.69 -20.47 6.10
C SER A 46 -14.34 -21.04 5.69
N PHE A 47 -13.97 -22.26 6.13
CA PHE A 47 -12.70 -22.86 5.76
C PHE A 47 -12.54 -23.12 4.25
N PRO A 48 -13.52 -23.75 3.55
CA PRO A 48 -13.44 -23.91 2.10
C PRO A 48 -13.39 -22.58 1.34
N ILE A 49 -14.17 -21.58 1.76
CA ILE A 49 -14.17 -20.24 1.14
C ILE A 49 -12.79 -19.59 1.35
N SER A 50 -12.28 -19.61 2.56
CA SER A 50 -10.99 -19.04 2.91
C SER A 50 -9.85 -19.72 2.12
N ALA A 51 -9.87 -21.05 2.02
CA ALA A 51 -8.89 -21.79 1.22
C ALA A 51 -9.00 -21.43 -0.28
N ALA A 52 -10.21 -21.33 -0.83
CA ALA A 52 -10.41 -20.95 -2.22
C ALA A 52 -9.91 -19.52 -2.50
N LEU A 53 -10.19 -18.57 -1.59
CA LEU A 53 -9.69 -17.21 -1.69
C LEU A 53 -8.16 -17.15 -1.60
N SER A 54 -7.54 -17.95 -0.72
CA SER A 54 -6.07 -18.01 -0.62
C SER A 54 -5.45 -18.56 -1.90
N ILE A 55 -6.02 -19.62 -2.47
CA ILE A 55 -5.55 -20.18 -3.74
C ILE A 55 -5.71 -19.13 -4.86
N LEU A 56 -6.86 -18.47 -4.93
CA LEU A 56 -7.10 -17.40 -5.90
C LEU A 56 -6.09 -16.27 -5.74
N ALA A 57 -5.82 -15.83 -4.50
CA ALA A 57 -4.84 -14.79 -4.21
C ALA A 57 -3.43 -15.17 -4.70
N ILE A 58 -3.01 -16.41 -4.46
CA ILE A 58 -1.73 -16.94 -4.93
C ILE A 58 -1.68 -16.96 -6.47
N VAL A 59 -2.74 -17.45 -7.12
CA VAL A 59 -2.82 -17.48 -8.59
C VAL A 59 -2.76 -16.07 -9.16
N LEU A 60 -3.50 -15.12 -8.60
CA LEU A 60 -3.48 -13.72 -9.01
C LEU A 60 -2.08 -13.10 -8.87
N PHE A 61 -1.41 -13.36 -7.75
CA PHE A 61 -0.05 -12.86 -7.54
C PHE A 61 0.93 -13.36 -8.63
N PHE A 62 0.85 -14.63 -9.01
CA PHE A 62 1.75 -15.18 -10.04
C PHE A 62 1.34 -14.82 -11.47
N THR A 63 0.07 -14.51 -11.74
CA THR A 63 -0.42 -14.17 -13.08
C THR A 63 -0.43 -12.68 -13.35
N HIS A 64 -0.86 -11.87 -12.41
CA HIS A 64 -0.96 -10.41 -12.53
C HIS A 64 0.20 -9.67 -11.86
N GLY A 65 0.80 -10.26 -10.81
CA GLY A 65 1.82 -9.60 -10.00
C GLY A 65 1.28 -8.45 -9.16
N LEU A 66 2.19 -7.67 -8.57
CA LEU A 66 1.87 -6.43 -7.86
C LEU A 66 2.23 -5.23 -8.74
N ASN A 67 1.41 -4.19 -8.68
CA ASN A 67 1.72 -2.92 -9.30
C ASN A 67 2.61 -2.10 -8.35
N PHE A 68 3.93 -2.30 -8.45
CA PHE A 68 4.90 -1.58 -7.64
C PHE A 68 5.01 -0.12 -8.05
N GLY A 69 4.91 0.79 -7.07
CA GLY A 69 5.16 2.21 -7.25
C GLY A 69 6.64 2.52 -7.51
N ILE A 70 6.93 3.82 -7.69
CA ILE A 70 8.29 4.30 -7.97
C ILE A 70 9.26 4.04 -6.84
N ASP A 71 8.78 3.93 -5.60
CA ASP A 71 9.62 3.65 -4.43
C ASP A 71 10.34 2.30 -4.54
N PHE A 72 9.71 1.33 -5.22
CA PHE A 72 10.25 -0.03 -5.37
C PHE A 72 10.85 -0.32 -6.74
N ARG A 73 10.38 0.36 -7.80
CA ARG A 73 10.89 0.20 -9.18
C ARG A 73 11.87 1.26 -9.60
N GLY A 74 11.93 2.38 -8.88
CA GLY A 74 12.58 3.59 -9.34
C GLY A 74 11.73 4.32 -10.38
N GLY A 75 12.11 5.54 -10.71
CA GLY A 75 11.44 6.33 -11.72
C GLY A 75 11.04 7.71 -11.23
N THR A 76 10.13 8.35 -11.95
CA THR A 76 9.61 9.67 -11.62
C THR A 76 8.09 9.65 -11.56
N LEU A 77 7.55 10.26 -10.53
CA LEU A 77 6.13 10.57 -10.36
C LEU A 77 5.94 12.09 -10.50
N LEU A 78 5.08 12.49 -11.43
CA LEU A 78 4.69 13.90 -11.58
C LEU A 78 3.17 14.00 -11.37
N GLU A 79 2.78 14.79 -10.39
CA GLU A 79 1.41 15.19 -10.18
C GLU A 79 1.18 16.52 -10.89
N VAL A 80 0.31 16.52 -11.88
CA VAL A 80 0.01 17.70 -12.69
C VAL A 80 -1.47 18.02 -12.70
N GLN A 81 -1.80 19.30 -12.77
CA GLN A 81 -3.16 19.76 -12.94
C GLN A 81 -3.29 20.53 -14.25
N ALA A 82 -4.27 20.18 -15.07
CA ALA A 82 -4.60 20.96 -16.27
C ALA A 82 -5.08 22.36 -15.89
N LYS A 83 -4.51 23.38 -16.51
CA LYS A 83 -4.89 24.79 -16.24
C LYS A 83 -6.27 25.15 -16.80
N SER A 84 -6.76 24.42 -17.79
CA SER A 84 -8.06 24.67 -18.43
C SER A 84 -8.90 23.40 -18.49
N GLY A 85 -9.90 23.29 -17.62
CA GLY A 85 -10.90 22.22 -17.66
C GLY A 85 -10.39 20.84 -17.28
N ALA A 86 -10.96 19.81 -17.90
CA ALA A 86 -10.54 18.43 -17.72
C ALA A 86 -9.24 18.15 -18.48
N ALA A 87 -8.37 17.34 -17.91
CA ALA A 87 -7.12 16.91 -18.56
C ALA A 87 -7.42 15.95 -19.72
N ASP A 88 -6.88 16.24 -20.89
CA ASP A 88 -6.92 15.32 -22.03
C ASP A 88 -5.77 14.32 -21.94
N ILE A 89 -6.04 13.19 -21.28
CA ILE A 89 -5.05 12.09 -21.11
C ILE A 89 -4.60 11.54 -22.46
N GLY A 90 -5.49 11.52 -23.49
CA GLY A 90 -5.16 11.01 -24.81
C GLY A 90 -4.10 11.88 -25.49
N ALA A 91 -4.31 13.18 -25.50
CA ALA A 91 -3.35 14.15 -26.04
C ALA A 91 -2.03 14.15 -25.26
N MET A 92 -2.10 14.14 -23.92
CA MET A 92 -0.92 14.06 -23.06
C MET A 92 -0.10 12.78 -23.33
N ARG A 93 -0.77 11.63 -23.44
CA ARG A 93 -0.11 10.36 -23.74
C ARG A 93 0.55 10.39 -25.12
N GLY A 94 -0.13 10.94 -26.14
CA GLY A 94 0.43 11.10 -27.46
C GLY A 94 1.72 11.92 -27.45
N THR A 95 1.70 13.07 -26.74
CA THR A 95 2.87 13.94 -26.63
C THR A 95 4.02 13.28 -25.87
N LEU A 96 3.73 12.66 -24.72
CA LEU A 96 4.75 12.04 -23.88
C LEU A 96 5.37 10.79 -24.50
N SER A 97 4.59 10.00 -25.25
CA SER A 97 5.10 8.79 -25.92
C SER A 97 6.18 9.08 -26.97
N THR A 98 6.23 10.29 -27.51
CA THR A 98 7.25 10.70 -28.48
C THR A 98 8.61 11.01 -27.87
N LEU A 99 8.69 11.12 -26.53
CA LEU A 99 9.91 11.54 -25.83
C LEU A 99 10.95 10.42 -25.66
N GLY A 100 10.58 9.17 -25.97
CA GLY A 100 11.49 8.03 -25.84
C GLY A 100 11.88 7.68 -24.40
N LEU A 101 11.00 7.98 -23.43
CA LEU A 101 11.25 7.78 -22.00
C LEU A 101 10.81 6.38 -21.49
N GLY A 102 10.60 5.43 -22.39
CA GLY A 102 10.15 4.09 -22.04
C GLY A 102 8.65 4.03 -21.68
N ASP A 103 8.30 3.24 -20.67
CA ASP A 103 6.91 3.12 -20.23
C ASP A 103 6.48 4.36 -19.46
N ILE A 104 5.40 4.99 -19.95
CA ILE A 104 4.80 6.16 -19.31
C ILE A 104 3.34 5.84 -19.02
N GLN A 105 2.99 5.86 -17.76
CA GLN A 105 1.63 5.65 -17.27
C GLN A 105 0.98 6.97 -16.89
N LEU A 106 -0.25 7.18 -17.34
CA LEU A 106 -1.05 8.35 -17.00
C LEU A 106 -2.35 7.88 -16.35
N GLN A 107 -2.63 8.41 -15.18
CA GLN A 107 -3.82 8.08 -14.40
C GLN A 107 -4.49 9.36 -13.88
N GLN A 108 -5.82 9.48 -14.02
CA GLN A 108 -6.57 10.53 -13.34
C GLN A 108 -6.69 10.21 -11.86
N PHE A 109 -6.58 11.23 -11.01
CA PHE A 109 -6.78 11.08 -9.58
C PHE A 109 -7.44 12.32 -8.98
N GLY A 110 -8.29 12.15 -7.98
CA GLY A 110 -8.88 13.26 -7.20
C GLY A 110 -9.75 14.27 -7.96
N GLY A 111 -9.88 14.16 -9.30
CA GLY A 111 -10.70 15.03 -10.12
C GLY A 111 -10.30 15.02 -11.60
N PRO A 112 -11.18 15.55 -12.50
CA PRO A 112 -10.97 15.44 -13.93
C PRO A 112 -9.78 16.25 -14.47
N ALA A 113 -9.31 17.26 -13.73
CA ALA A 113 -8.17 18.09 -14.11
C ALA A 113 -6.81 17.53 -13.63
N ASN A 114 -6.81 16.61 -12.67
CA ASN A 114 -5.58 16.11 -12.07
C ASN A 114 -5.11 14.82 -12.73
N VAL A 115 -3.84 14.77 -13.08
CA VAL A 115 -3.21 13.61 -13.71
C VAL A 115 -1.93 13.26 -12.97
N LEU A 116 -1.79 12.00 -12.66
CA LEU A 116 -0.57 11.38 -12.18
C LEU A 116 0.17 10.83 -13.39
N ILE A 117 1.39 11.29 -13.62
CA ILE A 117 2.26 10.83 -14.69
C ILE A 117 3.40 10.06 -14.05
N ARG A 118 3.52 8.80 -14.41
CA ARG A 118 4.59 7.93 -13.94
C ARG A 118 5.51 7.62 -15.11
N VAL A 119 6.80 7.92 -14.96
CA VAL A 119 7.85 7.66 -15.94
C VAL A 119 8.77 6.59 -15.39
N ALA A 120 9.01 5.55 -16.17
CA ALA A 120 9.90 4.46 -15.77
C ALA A 120 11.33 4.96 -15.48
N GLU A 121 12.06 4.17 -14.72
CA GLU A 121 13.49 4.40 -14.45
C GLU A 121 14.27 4.57 -15.77
N GLN A 122 15.12 5.59 -15.82
CA GLN A 122 15.94 5.88 -17.00
C GLN A 122 17.35 5.27 -16.84
N PRO A 123 17.88 4.62 -17.89
CA PRO A 123 19.25 4.15 -17.89
C PRO A 123 20.22 5.35 -17.84
N GLY A 124 21.05 5.44 -16.80
CA GLY A 124 21.96 6.54 -16.56
C GLY A 124 21.85 7.16 -15.15
N GLY A 125 21.01 6.58 -14.30
CA GLY A 125 20.88 6.97 -12.90
C GLY A 125 20.18 8.31 -12.69
N ASP A 126 20.48 8.98 -11.57
CA ASP A 126 19.75 10.16 -11.12
C ASP A 126 19.80 11.34 -12.11
N ALA A 127 20.90 11.51 -12.84
CA ALA A 127 21.05 12.57 -13.83
C ALA A 127 20.10 12.35 -15.03
N ALA A 128 20.01 11.11 -15.53
CA ALA A 128 19.11 10.76 -16.62
C ALA A 128 17.64 10.89 -16.20
N GLN A 129 17.35 10.58 -14.94
CA GLN A 129 16.01 10.73 -14.39
C GLN A 129 15.59 12.21 -14.28
N GLN A 130 16.51 13.08 -13.89
CA GLN A 130 16.26 14.53 -13.88
C GLN A 130 16.08 15.09 -15.30
N GLU A 131 16.85 14.58 -16.29
CA GLU A 131 16.67 14.95 -17.69
C GLU A 131 15.29 14.54 -18.21
N ALA A 132 14.79 13.35 -17.81
CA ALA A 132 13.44 12.89 -18.15
C ALA A 132 12.38 13.85 -17.61
N VAL A 133 12.53 14.35 -16.37
CA VAL A 133 11.65 15.38 -15.81
C VAL A 133 11.63 16.64 -16.67
N GLN A 134 12.81 17.11 -17.12
CA GLN A 134 12.89 18.31 -17.96
C GLN A 134 12.26 18.08 -19.34
N LYS A 135 12.41 16.89 -19.92
CA LYS A 135 11.74 16.54 -21.19
C LYS A 135 10.22 16.55 -21.04
N VAL A 136 9.68 15.96 -19.94
CA VAL A 136 8.25 15.99 -19.66
C VAL A 136 7.76 17.43 -19.47
N ARG A 137 8.48 18.25 -18.71
CA ARG A 137 8.15 19.67 -18.51
C ARG A 137 8.16 20.46 -19.81
N GLY A 138 9.16 20.25 -20.66
CA GLY A 138 9.24 20.88 -21.95
C GLY A 138 8.10 20.49 -22.89
N ALA A 139 7.69 19.22 -22.86
CA ALA A 139 6.64 18.71 -23.73
C ALA A 139 5.22 19.14 -23.31
N LEU A 140 4.93 19.20 -22.02
CA LEU A 140 3.63 19.66 -21.52
C LEU A 140 3.55 21.18 -21.38
N GLY A 141 4.71 21.85 -21.27
CA GLY A 141 4.83 23.30 -21.21
C GLY A 141 3.92 23.95 -20.19
N ASP A 142 3.27 25.06 -20.61
CA ASP A 142 2.37 25.84 -19.75
C ASP A 142 0.93 25.31 -19.68
N SER A 143 0.62 24.18 -20.33
CA SER A 143 -0.73 23.61 -20.32
C SER A 143 -1.14 23.02 -18.97
N VAL A 144 -0.15 22.71 -18.13
CA VAL A 144 -0.34 22.11 -16.81
C VAL A 144 0.38 22.88 -15.72
N GLU A 145 -0.10 22.73 -14.49
CA GLU A 145 0.55 23.15 -13.26
C GLU A 145 1.14 21.92 -12.57
N TYR A 146 2.44 21.96 -12.24
CA TYR A 146 3.13 20.89 -11.54
C TYR A 146 2.92 21.03 -10.03
N ARG A 147 2.17 20.10 -9.44
CA ARG A 147 1.83 20.08 -8.02
C ARG A 147 2.91 19.40 -7.19
N ARG A 148 3.38 18.25 -7.70
CA ARG A 148 4.36 17.42 -7.02
C ARG A 148 5.25 16.75 -8.07
N VAL A 149 6.53 16.67 -7.78
CA VAL A 149 7.50 15.91 -8.60
C VAL A 149 8.37 15.12 -7.65
N GLU A 150 8.31 13.82 -7.78
CA GLU A 150 9.11 12.88 -6.99
C GLU A 150 9.99 12.09 -7.93
N VAL A 151 11.26 11.97 -7.56
CA VAL A 151 12.24 11.20 -8.31
C VAL A 151 12.89 10.21 -7.36
N VAL A 152 12.80 8.93 -7.70
CA VAL A 152 13.44 7.86 -6.95
C VAL A 152 14.46 7.20 -7.84
N GLY A 153 15.72 7.36 -7.48
CA GLY A 153 16.82 6.74 -8.22
C GLY A 153 16.89 5.22 -7.97
N PRO A 154 17.52 4.45 -8.88
CA PRO A 154 17.55 2.99 -8.85
C PRO A 154 18.24 2.42 -7.61
N ARG A 155 19.23 3.14 -7.09
CA ARG A 155 19.90 2.73 -5.86
C ARG A 155 18.99 2.84 -4.65
N VAL A 156 18.25 3.94 -4.55
CA VAL A 156 17.32 4.20 -3.42
C VAL A 156 16.19 3.20 -3.43
N SER A 157 15.56 2.95 -4.60
CA SER A 157 14.48 1.97 -4.71
C SER A 157 14.93 0.55 -4.36
N GLY A 158 16.14 0.15 -4.79
CA GLY A 158 16.71 -1.15 -4.42
C GLY A 158 16.98 -1.28 -2.92
N GLU A 159 17.50 -0.23 -2.28
CA GLU A 159 17.74 -0.20 -0.84
C GLU A 159 16.39 -0.23 -0.06
N LEU A 160 15.39 0.53 -0.49
CA LEU A 160 14.05 0.54 0.11
C LEU A 160 13.39 -0.84 0.04
N LEU A 161 13.44 -1.50 -1.12
CA LEU A 161 12.92 -2.85 -1.27
C LEU A 161 13.63 -3.85 -0.34
N ALA A 162 14.96 -3.83 -0.31
CA ALA A 162 15.75 -4.75 0.50
C ALA A 162 15.49 -4.56 2.00
N TYR A 163 15.54 -3.32 2.49
CA TYR A 163 15.29 -3.03 3.91
C TYR A 163 13.80 -3.18 4.28
N GLY A 164 12.88 -2.87 3.38
CA GLY A 164 11.45 -3.10 3.56
C GLY A 164 11.14 -4.59 3.71
N MET A 165 11.70 -5.44 2.85
CA MET A 165 11.56 -6.90 2.94
C MET A 165 12.20 -7.45 4.22
N LEU A 166 13.40 -6.96 4.59
CA LEU A 166 14.05 -7.35 5.84
C LEU A 166 13.21 -6.96 7.05
N GLY A 167 12.67 -5.72 7.08
CA GLY A 167 11.81 -5.24 8.15
C GLY A 167 10.53 -6.07 8.28
N LEU A 168 9.89 -6.39 7.16
CA LEU A 168 8.70 -7.26 7.12
C LEU A 168 9.01 -8.66 7.67
N MET A 169 10.10 -9.27 7.24
CA MET A 169 10.52 -10.58 7.75
C MET A 169 10.81 -10.57 9.24
N LEU A 170 11.52 -9.54 9.72
CA LEU A 170 11.80 -9.39 11.15
C LEU A 170 10.52 -9.17 11.97
N ALA A 171 9.57 -8.40 11.44
CA ALA A 171 8.27 -8.20 12.10
C ALA A 171 7.48 -9.49 12.21
N ILE A 172 7.40 -10.27 11.12
CA ILE A 172 6.73 -11.58 11.12
C ILE A 172 7.40 -12.51 12.14
N VAL A 173 8.71 -12.66 12.09
CA VAL A 173 9.47 -13.51 13.03
C VAL A 173 9.26 -13.04 14.47
N GLY A 174 9.31 -11.73 14.72
CA GLY A 174 9.07 -11.17 16.06
C GLY A 174 7.67 -11.49 16.59
N ILE A 175 6.63 -11.36 15.73
CA ILE A 175 5.25 -11.74 16.08
C ILE A 175 5.15 -13.24 16.39
N LEU A 176 5.78 -14.10 15.57
CA LEU A 176 5.75 -15.53 15.78
C LEU A 176 6.42 -15.93 17.10
N ILE A 177 7.58 -15.35 17.40
CA ILE A 177 8.29 -15.58 18.68
C ILE A 177 7.43 -15.11 19.85
N TYR A 178 6.85 -13.90 19.76
CA TYR A 178 5.95 -13.39 20.79
C TYR A 178 4.75 -14.31 21.05
N LEU A 179 4.07 -14.75 19.99
CA LEU A 179 2.91 -15.64 20.10
C LEU A 179 3.29 -16.99 20.71
N TRP A 180 4.48 -17.53 20.36
CA TRP A 180 4.99 -18.77 20.91
C TRP A 180 5.19 -18.73 22.42
N PHE A 181 5.73 -17.62 22.94
CA PHE A 181 5.93 -17.45 24.39
C PHE A 181 4.67 -17.03 25.14
N ARG A 182 3.75 -16.33 24.46
CA ARG A 182 2.58 -15.74 25.10
C ARG A 182 1.40 -16.69 25.19
N PHE A 183 1.26 -17.62 24.26
CA PHE A 183 0.14 -18.54 24.15
C PHE A 183 0.60 -19.99 24.25
N GLU A 184 -0.34 -20.90 24.60
CA GLU A 184 -0.12 -22.31 24.42
C GLU A 184 0.15 -22.61 22.94
N TRP A 185 1.04 -23.56 22.66
CA TRP A 185 1.57 -23.81 21.31
C TRP A 185 0.48 -24.07 20.25
N GLN A 186 -0.65 -24.68 20.64
CA GLN A 186 -1.78 -24.95 19.73
C GLN A 186 -2.43 -23.64 19.25
N PHE A 187 -2.63 -22.68 20.17
CA PHE A 187 -3.19 -21.37 19.84
C PHE A 187 -2.18 -20.51 19.08
N ALA A 188 -0.91 -20.59 19.44
CA ALA A 188 0.16 -19.93 18.72
C ALA A 188 0.21 -20.37 17.25
N LEU A 189 0.14 -21.68 16.99
CA LEU A 189 0.10 -22.23 15.64
C LEU A 189 -1.13 -21.72 14.85
N GLY A 190 -2.31 -21.71 15.47
CA GLY A 190 -3.52 -21.17 14.85
C GLY A 190 -3.38 -19.70 14.48
N ALA A 191 -2.85 -18.88 15.39
CA ALA A 191 -2.61 -17.45 15.16
C ALA A 191 -1.56 -17.21 14.06
N MET A 192 -0.51 -18.04 13.99
CA MET A 192 0.49 -17.99 12.92
C MET A 192 -0.12 -18.26 11.55
N ILE A 193 -0.94 -19.31 11.43
CA ILE A 193 -1.62 -19.66 10.18
C ILE A 193 -2.56 -18.53 9.77
N ALA A 194 -3.32 -17.96 10.71
CA ALA A 194 -4.20 -16.83 10.45
C ALA A 194 -3.43 -15.60 9.94
N ASN A 195 -2.30 -15.26 10.56
CA ASN A 195 -1.47 -14.13 10.14
C ASN A 195 -0.93 -14.32 8.71
N VAL A 196 -0.40 -15.50 8.39
CA VAL A 196 0.07 -15.82 7.02
C VAL A 196 -1.09 -15.74 6.02
N HIS A 197 -2.26 -16.27 6.39
CA HIS A 197 -3.46 -16.21 5.56
C HIS A 197 -3.86 -14.75 5.25
N ASP A 198 -3.86 -13.87 6.24
CA ASP A 198 -4.20 -12.46 6.06
C ASP A 198 -3.22 -11.75 5.12
N ILE A 199 -1.92 -12.02 5.25
CA ILE A 199 -0.90 -11.50 4.34
C ILE A 199 -1.17 -11.98 2.90
N VAL A 200 -1.46 -13.27 2.71
CA VAL A 200 -1.77 -13.84 1.39
C VAL A 200 -2.99 -13.19 0.78
N LEU A 201 -4.07 -13.01 1.55
CA LEU A 201 -5.28 -12.34 1.06
C LEU A 201 -5.03 -10.87 0.72
N THR A 202 -4.25 -10.16 1.53
CA THR A 202 -3.89 -8.76 1.27
C THR A 202 -3.10 -8.63 -0.04
N ILE A 203 -2.10 -9.48 -0.25
CA ILE A 203 -1.33 -9.52 -1.50
C ILE A 203 -2.24 -9.85 -2.69
N GLY A 204 -3.16 -10.81 -2.53
CA GLY A 204 -4.14 -11.17 -3.55
C GLY A 204 -5.08 -10.03 -3.89
N PHE A 205 -5.55 -9.29 -2.89
CA PHE A 205 -6.38 -8.10 -3.10
C PHE A 205 -5.62 -7.00 -3.87
N MET A 206 -4.38 -6.70 -3.48
CA MET A 206 -3.52 -5.74 -4.20
C MET A 206 -3.27 -6.19 -5.64
N SER A 207 -3.02 -7.49 -5.86
CA SER A 207 -2.83 -8.05 -7.20
C SER A 207 -4.11 -8.00 -8.06
N LEU A 208 -5.29 -8.18 -7.45
CA LEU A 208 -6.57 -8.10 -8.15
C LEU A 208 -6.93 -6.67 -8.53
N THR A 209 -6.77 -5.73 -7.59
CA THR A 209 -7.17 -4.33 -7.76
C THR A 209 -6.15 -3.51 -8.52
N GLN A 210 -4.91 -4.00 -8.61
CA GLN A 210 -3.77 -3.28 -9.21
C GLN A 210 -3.57 -1.86 -8.64
N ILE A 211 -4.00 -1.67 -7.38
CA ILE A 211 -3.70 -0.44 -6.63
C ILE A 211 -2.18 -0.36 -6.47
N ASP A 212 -1.66 0.84 -6.58
CA ASP A 212 -0.23 1.09 -6.45
C ASP A 212 0.28 0.64 -5.08
N PHE A 213 1.30 -0.22 -5.12
CA PHE A 213 2.02 -0.63 -3.92
C PHE A 213 3.16 0.36 -3.71
N ASP A 214 2.90 1.38 -2.88
CA ASP A 214 3.76 2.53 -2.65
C ASP A 214 3.93 2.77 -1.14
N LEU A 215 4.93 3.58 -0.76
CA LEU A 215 5.19 3.96 0.64
C LEU A 215 4.53 5.28 1.05
N THR A 216 3.93 6.01 0.12
CA THR A 216 3.32 7.34 0.35
C THR A 216 1.80 7.34 0.23
#